data_c21e49dc6ca416b4a24374ec995c4a11
#
_entry.id   c21e49dc6ca416b4a24374ec995c4a11
#
_cell.length_a   1.000
_cell.length_b   1.000
_cell.length_c   1.000
_cell.angle_alpha   90.00
_cell.angle_beta   90.00
_cell.angle_gamma   90.00
#
_symmetry.space_group_name_H-M   'P 1'
#
loop_
_entity.id
_entity.type
_entity.pdbx_description
1 polymer ?
#
loop_
_entity_poly.entity_id
_entity_poly.type
_entity_poly.pdbx_seq_one_letter_code
_entity_poly.pdbx_strand_id
1 'polypeptide(L)'
;MGRYAAAVFSDLEQHSLAWSQASRDEMVSYISAYRHLAESLASQYGSLHINFTGDGHLFLFESADAAVQFGLKLIGKWQVRAAAVADLKEVPHTPLRVGCHFGECMQLDDGTAWIGRAINLAKRVEDATAPDSLYVTENVLELVDLPLYRFEEAGSHVLKGDHLPRRILYRVMTLDEAALAAKPDEELTAEVWFLKGVALIGTGRENSQQEENSYREALRLRPEYAEAQNNLAVLLRAGGNEKEAARHYREALKFRPDYPEAHYNYAILLEARGSLAGALEHFGEALRLRSDYVDAHHSYANLLKARGDLATANKHYVEALTLRPTDPEIHNNYAILLEDQGDLQQAEAHYNEALRLRPEYLEAHYNYAILLENKREPERAEDHYNEALRIWPDYPEAHNNLAILLHMRGDIAEAEVHYGEALRLRPDDPETHYNYALLLKAKGKVAEAENHFRAAYELAPEVPTFKSAIEPPT
;
A
#
# COMPACT_ATOMS: atom_id res chain seq x y z
N MET A 1 6.19 22.22 -17.91
CA MET A 1 7.26 21.29 -18.30
C MET A 1 6.61 20.00 -18.80
N GLY A 2 7.06 19.47 -19.94
CA GLY A 2 6.59 18.17 -20.42
C GLY A 2 7.04 17.06 -19.48
N ARG A 3 6.16 16.10 -19.22
CA ARG A 3 6.47 14.86 -18.49
C ARG A 3 6.31 13.68 -19.43
N TYR A 4 7.10 12.62 -19.22
CA TYR A 4 6.85 11.35 -19.86
C TYR A 4 5.84 10.56 -19.03
N ALA A 5 4.81 10.02 -19.69
CA ALA A 5 3.77 9.25 -19.05
C ALA A 5 3.23 8.18 -20.02
N ALA A 6 2.69 7.11 -19.45
CA ALA A 6 1.91 6.13 -20.19
C ALA A 6 0.46 6.61 -20.27
N ALA A 7 -0.01 6.88 -21.46
CA ALA A 7 -1.40 7.20 -21.74
C ALA A 7 -2.14 5.91 -22.09
N VAL A 8 -3.24 5.64 -21.39
CA VAL A 8 -4.14 4.52 -21.64
C VAL A 8 -5.51 5.07 -22.04
N PHE A 9 -6.01 4.68 -23.18
CA PHE A 9 -7.40 4.87 -23.57
C PHE A 9 -8.15 3.56 -23.45
N SER A 10 -9.36 3.63 -22.95
CA SER A 10 -10.29 2.52 -22.94
C SER A 10 -11.65 2.96 -23.45
N ASP A 11 -12.31 2.12 -24.21
CA ASP A 11 -13.61 2.37 -24.79
C ASP A 11 -14.48 1.12 -24.78
N LEU A 12 -15.75 1.27 -24.42
CA LEU A 12 -16.76 0.21 -24.54
C LEU A 12 -17.23 0.16 -25.98
N GLU A 13 -16.99 -0.96 -26.66
CA GLU A 13 -17.39 -1.11 -28.04
C GLU A 13 -18.91 -1.07 -28.17
N GLN A 14 -19.45 -0.01 -28.78
CA GLN A 14 -20.87 0.13 -29.01
C GLN A 14 -21.34 -0.79 -30.14
N HIS A 15 -21.86 -1.96 -29.80
CA HIS A 15 -22.68 -2.69 -30.73
C HIS A 15 -24.06 -2.01 -30.81
N SER A 16 -24.24 -1.22 -31.85
CA SER A 16 -25.43 -0.40 -32.09
C SER A 16 -26.78 -1.14 -32.00
N LEU A 17 -26.82 -2.45 -32.21
CA LEU A 17 -28.03 -3.28 -32.09
C LEU A 17 -28.36 -3.63 -30.61
N ALA A 18 -27.35 -3.93 -29.79
CA ALA A 18 -27.57 -4.32 -28.39
C ALA A 18 -28.01 -3.11 -27.54
N TRP A 19 -27.42 -1.95 -27.80
CA TRP A 19 -27.76 -0.71 -27.10
C TRP A 19 -29.10 -0.10 -27.57
N SER A 20 -29.55 -0.41 -28.77
CA SER A 20 -30.87 0.06 -29.28
C SER A 20 -32.07 -0.57 -28.56
N GLN A 21 -31.86 -1.65 -27.80
CA GLN A 21 -32.91 -2.37 -27.06
C GLN A 21 -32.86 -2.10 -25.56
N ALA A 22 -31.76 -1.54 -25.02
CA ALA A 22 -31.63 -1.21 -23.62
C ALA A 22 -32.32 0.11 -23.26
N SER A 23 -32.95 0.18 -22.10
CA SER A 23 -33.49 1.41 -21.56
C SER A 23 -32.40 2.40 -21.20
N ARG A 24 -32.73 3.70 -21.15
CA ARG A 24 -31.79 4.75 -20.75
C ARG A 24 -31.19 4.51 -19.35
N ASP A 25 -32.00 4.01 -18.42
CA ASP A 25 -31.59 3.77 -17.04
C ASP A 25 -30.64 2.56 -16.93
N GLU A 26 -30.84 1.54 -17.74
CA GLU A 26 -29.93 0.39 -17.86
C GLU A 26 -28.58 0.82 -18.43
N MET A 27 -28.58 1.66 -19.48
CA MET A 27 -27.31 2.22 -20.02
C MET A 27 -26.56 3.05 -19.01
N VAL A 28 -27.24 3.95 -18.29
CA VAL A 28 -26.63 4.78 -17.25
C VAL A 28 -26.04 3.93 -16.13
N SER A 29 -26.77 2.90 -15.69
CA SER A 29 -26.32 1.97 -14.66
C SER A 29 -25.07 1.19 -15.11
N TYR A 30 -25.03 0.75 -16.36
CA TYR A 30 -23.93 -0.02 -16.94
C TYR A 30 -22.67 0.84 -17.08
N ILE A 31 -22.77 2.04 -17.65
CA ILE A 31 -21.65 3.00 -17.78
C ILE A 31 -21.15 3.41 -16.40
N SER A 32 -22.04 3.65 -15.45
CA SER A 32 -21.68 3.98 -14.07
C SER A 32 -20.90 2.85 -13.39
N ALA A 33 -21.32 1.60 -13.61
CA ALA A 33 -20.62 0.43 -13.08
C ALA A 33 -19.21 0.26 -13.66
N TYR A 34 -19.07 0.50 -14.97
CA TYR A 34 -17.76 0.52 -15.63
C TYR A 34 -16.86 1.64 -15.06
N ARG A 35 -17.41 2.85 -14.98
CA ARG A 35 -16.68 4.02 -14.46
C ARG A 35 -16.14 3.79 -13.06
N HIS A 36 -16.97 3.30 -12.12
CA HIS A 36 -16.52 2.98 -10.77
C HIS A 36 -15.42 1.91 -10.73
N LEU A 37 -15.53 0.88 -11.57
CA LEU A 37 -14.49 -0.14 -11.68
C LEU A 37 -13.18 0.46 -12.18
N ALA A 38 -13.24 1.25 -13.24
CA ALA A 38 -12.06 1.86 -13.86
C ALA A 38 -11.38 2.88 -12.94
N GLU A 39 -12.15 3.74 -12.25
CA GLU A 39 -11.63 4.69 -11.26
C GLU A 39 -10.95 3.97 -10.09
N SER A 40 -11.60 2.96 -9.54
CA SER A 40 -11.05 2.17 -8.42
C SER A 40 -9.73 1.49 -8.80
N LEU A 41 -9.67 0.88 -9.99
CA LEU A 41 -8.44 0.25 -10.47
C LEU A 41 -7.36 1.28 -10.77
N ALA A 42 -7.69 2.38 -11.46
CA ALA A 42 -6.72 3.41 -11.79
C ALA A 42 -6.04 3.98 -10.54
N SER A 43 -6.80 4.19 -9.46
CA SER A 43 -6.26 4.61 -8.17
C SER A 43 -5.31 3.56 -7.55
N GLN A 44 -5.63 2.26 -7.67
CA GLN A 44 -4.76 1.18 -7.17
C GLN A 44 -3.43 1.10 -7.90
N TYR A 45 -3.39 1.47 -9.18
CA TYR A 45 -2.18 1.47 -10.00
C TYR A 45 -1.50 2.84 -10.07
N GLY A 46 -1.89 3.80 -9.21
CA GLY A 46 -1.22 5.10 -9.09
C GLY A 46 -1.40 5.99 -10.31
N SER A 47 -2.63 6.10 -10.83
CA SER A 47 -2.91 6.99 -11.96
C SER A 47 -2.68 8.45 -11.59
N LEU A 48 -1.98 9.19 -12.46
CA LEU A 48 -1.73 10.62 -12.35
C LEU A 48 -2.98 11.45 -12.71
N HIS A 49 -3.81 10.94 -13.60
CA HIS A 49 -4.96 11.65 -14.13
C HIS A 49 -6.00 10.68 -14.70
N ILE A 50 -7.26 11.02 -14.52
CA ILE A 50 -8.40 10.31 -15.08
C ILE A 50 -9.31 11.32 -15.72
N ASN A 51 -9.66 11.12 -17.00
CA ASN A 51 -10.62 11.95 -17.70
C ASN A 51 -11.63 11.08 -18.45
N PHE A 52 -12.92 11.34 -18.23
CA PHE A 52 -14.02 10.64 -18.87
C PHE A 52 -14.59 11.48 -20.00
N THR A 53 -14.45 11.01 -21.23
CA THR A 53 -14.95 11.67 -22.46
C THR A 53 -16.08 10.83 -23.06
N GLY A 54 -17.29 10.99 -22.54
CA GLY A 54 -18.43 10.20 -23.03
C GLY A 54 -18.32 8.72 -22.67
N ASP A 55 -18.16 7.88 -23.69
CA ASP A 55 -17.97 6.42 -23.63
C ASP A 55 -16.48 6.01 -23.54
N GLY A 56 -15.56 6.93 -23.87
CA GLY A 56 -14.12 6.72 -23.80
C GLY A 56 -13.49 7.34 -22.55
N HIS A 57 -12.40 6.73 -22.05
CA HIS A 57 -11.73 7.14 -20.82
C HIS A 57 -10.22 7.21 -21.03
N LEU A 58 -9.62 8.33 -20.60
CA LEU A 58 -8.18 8.52 -20.57
C LEU A 58 -7.65 8.35 -19.15
N PHE A 59 -6.61 7.55 -19.01
CA PHE A 59 -5.83 7.38 -17.79
C PHE A 59 -4.37 7.67 -18.09
N LEU A 60 -3.68 8.34 -17.17
CA LEU A 60 -2.24 8.59 -17.25
C LEU A 60 -1.53 7.94 -16.08
N PHE A 61 -0.41 7.28 -16.35
CA PHE A 61 0.44 6.62 -15.36
C PHE A 61 1.90 7.06 -15.55
N GLU A 62 2.66 7.12 -14.48
CA GLU A 62 4.10 7.43 -14.56
C GLU A 62 4.88 6.29 -15.21
N SER A 63 4.47 5.03 -15.03
CA SER A 63 5.15 3.87 -15.58
C SER A 63 4.33 3.15 -16.65
N ALA A 64 5.02 2.65 -17.67
CA ALA A 64 4.41 1.80 -18.68
C ALA A 64 3.89 0.49 -18.09
N ASP A 65 4.55 -0.03 -17.08
CA ASP A 65 4.20 -1.26 -16.38
C ASP A 65 2.88 -1.14 -15.63
N ALA A 66 2.70 -0.05 -14.84
CA ALA A 66 1.45 0.25 -14.18
C ALA A 66 0.29 0.41 -15.17
N ALA A 67 0.54 1.04 -16.31
CA ALA A 67 -0.44 1.22 -17.38
C ALA A 67 -0.88 -0.12 -18.00
N VAL A 68 0.07 -1.00 -18.28
CA VAL A 68 -0.20 -2.34 -18.86
C VAL A 68 -0.94 -3.21 -17.84
N GLN A 69 -0.52 -3.25 -16.59
CA GLN A 69 -1.19 -3.98 -15.51
C GLN A 69 -2.62 -3.49 -15.31
N PHE A 70 -2.81 -2.18 -15.27
CA PHE A 70 -4.13 -1.56 -15.19
C PHE A 70 -5.02 -2.01 -16.36
N GLY A 71 -4.54 -1.91 -17.60
CA GLY A 71 -5.31 -2.26 -18.80
C GLY A 71 -5.75 -3.73 -18.81
N LEU A 72 -4.84 -4.65 -18.51
CA LEU A 72 -5.13 -6.08 -18.42
C LEU A 72 -6.12 -6.39 -17.29
N LYS A 73 -5.92 -5.81 -16.11
CA LYS A 73 -6.81 -6.01 -14.96
C LYS A 73 -8.20 -5.43 -15.20
N LEU A 74 -8.27 -4.30 -15.89
CA LEU A 74 -9.53 -3.66 -16.26
C LEU A 74 -10.35 -4.57 -17.19
N ILE A 75 -9.71 -5.11 -18.24
CA ILE A 75 -10.36 -6.05 -19.18
C ILE A 75 -10.86 -7.28 -18.43
N GLY A 76 -10.01 -7.97 -17.66
CA GLY A 76 -10.37 -9.19 -16.95
C GLY A 76 -11.51 -8.99 -15.93
N LYS A 77 -11.45 -7.93 -15.11
CA LYS A 77 -12.51 -7.64 -14.15
C LYS A 77 -13.80 -7.17 -14.83
N TRP A 78 -13.69 -6.47 -15.96
CA TRP A 78 -14.87 -6.04 -16.72
C TRP A 78 -15.59 -7.22 -17.34
N GLN A 79 -14.88 -8.17 -17.93
CA GLN A 79 -15.46 -9.39 -18.50
C GLN A 79 -16.30 -10.16 -17.46
N VAL A 80 -15.73 -10.37 -16.24
CA VAL A 80 -16.44 -11.06 -15.15
C VAL A 80 -17.68 -10.27 -14.71
N ARG A 81 -17.58 -8.96 -14.57
CA ARG A 81 -18.68 -8.10 -14.12
C ARG A 81 -19.76 -7.95 -15.20
N ALA A 82 -19.35 -7.79 -16.44
CA ALA A 82 -20.29 -7.69 -17.57
C ALA A 82 -21.10 -8.97 -17.75
N ALA A 83 -20.47 -10.15 -17.63
CA ALA A 83 -21.17 -11.43 -17.63
C ALA A 83 -22.21 -11.53 -16.51
N ALA A 84 -21.83 -11.18 -15.27
CA ALA A 84 -22.76 -11.20 -14.13
C ALA A 84 -23.95 -10.24 -14.27
N VAL A 85 -23.75 -9.09 -14.92
CA VAL A 85 -24.84 -8.12 -15.20
C VAL A 85 -25.70 -8.60 -16.36
N ALA A 86 -25.12 -9.20 -17.40
CA ALA A 86 -25.83 -9.76 -18.54
C ALA A 86 -26.77 -10.89 -18.12
N ASP A 87 -26.31 -11.80 -17.26
CA ASP A 87 -27.13 -12.91 -16.72
C ASP A 87 -28.33 -12.43 -15.89
N LEU A 88 -28.25 -11.25 -15.28
CA LEU A 88 -29.29 -10.70 -14.42
C LEU A 88 -30.35 -9.86 -15.20
N LYS A 89 -29.97 -9.28 -16.37
CA LYS A 89 -30.78 -8.24 -17.02
C LYS A 89 -30.96 -8.41 -18.53
N GLU A 90 -30.53 -9.52 -19.11
CA GLU A 90 -30.54 -9.75 -20.56
C GLU A 90 -29.79 -8.66 -21.39
N VAL A 91 -28.88 -7.91 -20.77
CA VAL A 91 -28.04 -6.92 -21.45
C VAL A 91 -26.85 -7.64 -22.07
N PRO A 92 -26.60 -7.51 -23.38
CA PRO A 92 -25.49 -8.20 -24.02
C PRO A 92 -24.15 -7.70 -23.50
N HIS A 93 -23.17 -8.62 -23.42
CA HIS A 93 -21.79 -8.28 -23.09
C HIS A 93 -21.23 -7.22 -24.04
N THR A 94 -20.75 -6.11 -23.50
CA THR A 94 -20.11 -5.05 -24.27
C THR A 94 -18.60 -5.20 -24.14
N PRO A 95 -17.88 -5.58 -25.21
CA PRO A 95 -16.43 -5.72 -25.19
C PRO A 95 -15.72 -4.43 -24.86
N LEU A 96 -14.56 -4.54 -24.25
CA LEU A 96 -13.71 -3.42 -23.87
C LEU A 96 -12.45 -3.39 -24.76
N ARG A 97 -12.16 -2.24 -25.38
CA ARG A 97 -10.93 -1.99 -26.10
C ARG A 97 -10.01 -1.11 -25.26
N VAL A 98 -8.74 -1.45 -25.19
CA VAL A 98 -7.74 -0.69 -24.43
C VAL A 98 -6.50 -0.46 -25.28
N GLY A 99 -6.13 0.80 -25.49
CA GLY A 99 -4.92 1.21 -26.19
C GLY A 99 -3.94 1.92 -25.27
N CYS A 100 -2.66 1.57 -25.30
CA CYS A 100 -1.63 2.20 -24.48
C CYS A 100 -0.44 2.67 -25.32
N HIS A 101 0.05 3.86 -24.98
CA HIS A 101 1.30 4.41 -25.51
C HIS A 101 2.05 5.19 -24.45
N PHE A 102 3.39 5.08 -24.44
CA PHE A 102 4.26 5.83 -23.54
C PHE A 102 4.97 6.95 -24.32
N GLY A 103 4.94 8.18 -23.80
CA GLY A 103 5.57 9.31 -24.43
C GLY A 103 5.34 10.63 -23.69
N GLU A 104 5.72 11.72 -24.32
CA GLU A 104 5.63 13.04 -23.72
C GLU A 104 4.17 13.53 -23.61
N CYS A 105 3.80 13.93 -22.40
CA CYS A 105 2.54 14.57 -22.05
C CYS A 105 2.80 15.90 -21.34
N MET A 106 1.87 16.84 -21.45
CA MET A 106 1.97 18.15 -20.83
C MET A 106 0.65 18.50 -20.14
N GLN A 107 0.73 18.86 -18.85
CA GLN A 107 -0.41 19.37 -18.10
C GLN A 107 -0.60 20.85 -18.46
N LEU A 108 -1.84 21.28 -18.68
CA LEU A 108 -2.17 22.68 -18.85
C LEU A 108 -1.95 23.47 -17.56
N ASP A 109 -1.66 24.78 -17.69
CA ASP A 109 -1.30 25.64 -16.56
C ASP A 109 -2.39 25.76 -15.48
N ASP A 110 -3.65 25.52 -15.84
CA ASP A 110 -4.79 25.49 -14.91
C ASP A 110 -4.97 24.16 -14.18
N GLY A 111 -4.13 23.16 -14.48
CA GLY A 111 -4.19 21.83 -13.88
C GLY A 111 -5.38 20.96 -14.30
N THR A 112 -6.26 21.46 -15.16
CA THR A 112 -7.54 20.82 -15.49
C THR A 112 -7.45 19.73 -16.56
N ALA A 113 -6.44 19.82 -17.43
CA ALA A 113 -6.31 18.89 -18.55
C ALA A 113 -4.85 18.56 -18.88
N TRP A 114 -4.67 17.40 -19.51
CA TRP A 114 -3.40 16.96 -20.09
C TRP A 114 -3.52 16.91 -21.60
N ILE A 115 -2.47 17.34 -22.28
CA ILE A 115 -2.35 17.31 -23.74
C ILE A 115 -1.01 16.71 -24.14
N GLY A 116 -0.92 16.18 -25.32
CA GLY A 116 0.35 15.69 -25.86
C GLY A 116 0.20 14.63 -26.93
N ARG A 117 1.29 14.38 -27.62
CA ARG A 117 1.34 13.42 -28.71
C ARG A 117 1.07 12.01 -28.22
N ALA A 118 1.53 11.68 -27.01
CA ALA A 118 1.31 10.36 -26.41
C ALA A 118 -0.17 10.06 -26.19
N ILE A 119 -0.94 11.04 -25.71
CA ILE A 119 -2.39 10.91 -25.49
C ILE A 119 -3.12 10.64 -26.82
N ASN A 120 -2.81 11.45 -27.83
CA ASN A 120 -3.42 11.27 -29.15
C ASN A 120 -3.07 9.91 -29.78
N LEU A 121 -1.85 9.43 -29.54
CA LEU A 121 -1.41 8.16 -30.11
C LEU A 121 -2.05 6.97 -29.37
N ALA A 122 -2.17 7.04 -28.03
CA ALA A 122 -2.86 6.01 -27.25
C ALA A 122 -4.34 5.86 -27.67
N LYS A 123 -5.05 6.96 -27.95
CA LYS A 123 -6.41 6.90 -28.50
C LYS A 123 -6.49 6.20 -29.85
N ARG A 124 -5.52 6.47 -30.74
CA ARG A 124 -5.47 5.81 -32.05
C ARG A 124 -5.07 4.33 -31.98
N VAL A 125 -4.27 3.95 -30.99
CA VAL A 125 -3.97 2.55 -30.69
C VAL A 125 -5.26 1.86 -30.23
N GLU A 126 -6.04 2.49 -29.36
CA GLU A 126 -7.34 1.96 -28.91
C GLU A 126 -8.31 1.80 -30.10
N ASP A 127 -8.43 2.80 -31.00
CA ASP A 127 -9.25 2.69 -32.21
C ASP A 127 -8.88 1.48 -33.12
N ALA A 128 -7.63 1.04 -33.07
CA ALA A 128 -7.11 -0.12 -33.82
C ALA A 128 -7.18 -1.44 -33.03
N THR A 129 -7.57 -1.39 -31.75
CA THR A 129 -7.54 -2.52 -30.83
C THR A 129 -8.72 -3.44 -31.06
N ALA A 130 -8.49 -4.75 -31.07
CA ALA A 130 -9.55 -5.74 -31.13
C ALA A 130 -10.37 -5.79 -29.84
N PRO A 131 -11.63 -6.19 -29.89
CA PRO A 131 -12.49 -6.35 -28.70
C PRO A 131 -11.82 -7.18 -27.61
N ASP A 132 -12.06 -6.81 -26.34
CA ASP A 132 -11.50 -7.46 -25.15
C ASP A 132 -9.99 -7.66 -25.20
N SER A 133 -9.29 -6.65 -25.72
CA SER A 133 -7.83 -6.71 -25.90
C SER A 133 -7.16 -5.42 -25.43
N LEU A 134 -5.91 -5.56 -25.05
CA LEU A 134 -4.98 -4.44 -24.83
C LEU A 134 -3.93 -4.44 -25.94
N TYR A 135 -3.87 -3.34 -26.70
CA TYR A 135 -2.80 -3.13 -27.67
C TYR A 135 -1.83 -2.04 -27.17
N VAL A 136 -0.57 -2.24 -27.44
CA VAL A 136 0.51 -1.32 -27.09
C VAL A 136 1.41 -1.02 -28.29
N THR A 137 2.10 0.10 -28.24
CA THR A 137 3.13 0.44 -29.22
C THR A 137 4.48 -0.15 -28.80
N GLU A 138 5.41 -0.20 -29.75
CA GLU A 138 6.78 -0.65 -29.55
C GLU A 138 7.49 0.05 -28.37
N ASN A 139 7.26 1.34 -28.17
CA ASN A 139 7.83 2.11 -27.05
C ASN A 139 7.42 1.56 -25.67
N VAL A 140 6.25 0.92 -25.56
CA VAL A 140 5.79 0.32 -24.30
C VAL A 140 6.56 -0.97 -24.02
N LEU A 141 6.85 -1.77 -25.06
CA LEU A 141 7.63 -3.01 -24.93
C LEU A 141 9.02 -2.80 -24.31
N GLU A 142 9.66 -1.69 -24.66
CA GLU A 142 11.01 -1.37 -24.16
C GLU A 142 11.03 -0.97 -22.69
N LEU A 143 9.87 -0.65 -22.12
CA LEU A 143 9.72 -0.05 -20.79
C LEU A 143 9.01 -0.94 -19.76
N VAL A 144 8.46 -2.08 -20.20
CA VAL A 144 7.77 -3.02 -19.31
C VAL A 144 8.66 -4.20 -18.97
N ASP A 145 8.39 -4.83 -17.84
CA ASP A 145 9.08 -6.06 -17.44
C ASP A 145 8.59 -7.24 -18.31
N LEU A 146 9.29 -7.48 -19.42
CA LEU A 146 8.95 -8.48 -20.43
C LEU A 146 8.63 -9.89 -19.88
N PRO A 147 9.26 -10.38 -18.81
CA PRO A 147 8.92 -11.68 -18.23
C PRO A 147 7.49 -11.81 -17.71
N LEU A 148 6.82 -10.68 -17.43
CA LEU A 148 5.45 -10.68 -16.87
C LEU A 148 4.36 -10.72 -17.94
N TYR A 149 4.72 -10.47 -19.21
CA TYR A 149 3.75 -10.32 -20.30
C TYR A 149 4.11 -11.16 -21.50
N ARG A 150 3.09 -11.58 -22.23
CA ARG A 150 3.23 -12.14 -23.56
C ARG A 150 2.77 -11.12 -24.59
N PHE A 151 3.63 -10.82 -25.56
CA PHE A 151 3.34 -9.90 -26.64
C PHE A 151 3.24 -10.68 -27.95
N GLU A 152 2.15 -10.42 -28.67
CA GLU A 152 1.92 -10.96 -30.01
C GLU A 152 1.83 -9.79 -30.98
N GLU A 153 2.57 -9.85 -32.08
CA GLU A 153 2.48 -8.81 -33.11
C GLU A 153 1.06 -8.80 -33.69
N ALA A 154 0.34 -7.70 -33.44
CA ALA A 154 -1.01 -7.51 -33.94
C ALA A 154 -1.05 -6.96 -35.39
N GLY A 155 0.12 -6.79 -35.98
CA GLY A 155 0.31 -6.33 -37.34
C GLY A 155 0.69 -4.86 -37.48
N SER A 156 0.94 -4.46 -38.71
CA SER A 156 1.33 -3.10 -39.09
C SER A 156 0.10 -2.24 -39.39
N HIS A 157 -0.18 -1.25 -38.56
CA HIS A 157 -1.34 -0.39 -38.64
C HIS A 157 -0.99 1.02 -39.13
N VAL A 158 -1.85 1.57 -40.01
CA VAL A 158 -1.87 2.99 -40.31
C VAL A 158 -2.83 3.66 -39.34
N LEU A 159 -2.30 4.33 -38.32
CA LEU A 159 -3.13 5.00 -37.33
C LEU A 159 -3.76 6.25 -37.95
N LYS A 160 -5.09 6.37 -37.79
CA LYS A 160 -5.93 7.39 -38.43
C LYS A 160 -5.43 8.82 -38.13
N GLY A 161 -5.17 9.63 -39.17
CA GLY A 161 -4.72 11.02 -39.03
C GLY A 161 -3.22 11.20 -38.68
N ASP A 162 -2.42 10.14 -38.70
CA ASP A 162 -0.97 10.22 -38.54
C ASP A 162 -0.32 10.27 -39.94
N HIS A 163 0.56 11.23 -40.16
CA HIS A 163 1.38 11.30 -41.37
C HIS A 163 2.69 10.49 -41.23
N LEU A 164 2.82 9.76 -40.13
CA LEU A 164 3.98 8.93 -39.80
C LEU A 164 3.88 7.53 -40.46
N PRO A 165 5.01 6.84 -40.61
CA PRO A 165 5.04 5.49 -41.17
C PRO A 165 4.17 4.52 -40.33
N ARG A 166 3.75 3.44 -40.97
CA ARG A 166 3.02 2.36 -40.32
C ARG A 166 3.68 1.98 -39.00
N ARG A 167 2.87 1.75 -37.97
CA ARG A 167 3.32 1.30 -36.67
C ARG A 167 2.97 -0.16 -36.45
N ILE A 168 3.89 -0.89 -35.90
CA ILE A 168 3.63 -2.23 -35.41
C ILE A 168 2.95 -2.10 -34.04
N LEU A 169 1.81 -2.73 -33.88
CA LEU A 169 1.11 -2.83 -32.61
C LEU A 169 1.28 -4.24 -32.06
N TYR A 170 1.32 -4.34 -30.76
CA TYR A 170 1.47 -5.60 -30.06
C TYR A 170 0.27 -5.80 -29.14
N ARG A 171 -0.37 -6.95 -29.26
CA ARG A 171 -1.36 -7.42 -28.31
C ARG A 171 -0.66 -7.89 -27.07
N VAL A 172 -1.05 -7.34 -25.94
CA VAL A 172 -0.60 -7.81 -24.62
C VAL A 172 -1.57 -8.88 -24.17
N MET A 173 -1.05 -10.04 -23.85
CA MET A 173 -1.83 -11.13 -23.28
C MET A 173 -1.39 -11.35 -21.86
N THR A 174 -2.37 -11.52 -20.96
CA THR A 174 -2.13 -12.27 -19.72
C THR A 174 -1.75 -13.67 -20.14
N LEU A 175 -0.83 -14.28 -19.42
CA LEU A 175 -0.64 -15.71 -19.56
C LEU A 175 -1.98 -16.36 -19.23
N ASP A 176 -2.64 -16.83 -20.28
CA ASP A 176 -3.99 -17.37 -20.16
C ASP A 176 -3.96 -18.57 -19.22
N GLU A 177 -4.56 -18.46 -18.05
CA GLU A 177 -4.70 -19.57 -17.10
C GLU A 177 -5.33 -20.79 -17.79
N ALA A 178 -6.23 -20.56 -18.76
CA ALA A 178 -6.85 -21.64 -19.53
C ALA A 178 -5.87 -22.30 -20.50
N ALA A 179 -4.97 -21.56 -21.13
CA ALA A 179 -3.93 -22.11 -21.99
C ALA A 179 -2.84 -22.83 -21.18
N LEU A 180 -2.61 -22.39 -19.93
CA LEU A 180 -1.72 -23.04 -18.96
C LEU A 180 -2.36 -24.32 -18.39
N ALA A 181 -3.66 -24.29 -18.11
CA ALA A 181 -4.42 -25.45 -17.62
C ALA A 181 -4.56 -26.56 -18.70
N ALA A 182 -4.44 -26.23 -19.97
CA ALA A 182 -4.53 -27.20 -21.08
C ALA A 182 -3.26 -28.04 -21.29
N LYS A 183 -2.13 -27.68 -20.72
CA LYS A 183 -0.91 -28.47 -20.75
C LYS A 183 -0.78 -29.34 -19.50
N PRO A 184 -0.40 -30.63 -19.64
CA PRO A 184 -0.04 -31.44 -18.47
C PRO A 184 1.05 -30.72 -17.67
N ASP A 185 0.96 -30.75 -16.33
CA ASP A 185 1.93 -30.09 -15.44
C ASP A 185 3.38 -30.54 -15.72
N GLU A 186 3.56 -31.75 -16.22
CA GLU A 186 4.87 -32.34 -16.59
C GLU A 186 5.55 -31.65 -17.78
N GLU A 187 4.79 -30.90 -18.61
CA GLU A 187 5.30 -30.17 -19.78
C GLU A 187 5.53 -28.66 -19.52
N LEU A 188 5.24 -28.19 -18.32
CA LEU A 188 5.37 -26.77 -18.00
C LEU A 188 6.83 -26.40 -17.71
N THR A 189 7.28 -25.24 -18.22
CA THR A 189 8.60 -24.70 -17.91
C THR A 189 8.65 -24.03 -16.54
N ALA A 190 9.85 -23.73 -16.04
CA ALA A 190 10.03 -23.02 -14.79
C ALA A 190 9.37 -21.64 -14.78
N GLU A 191 9.42 -20.93 -15.91
CA GLU A 191 8.78 -19.63 -16.10
C GLU A 191 7.27 -19.72 -15.97
N VAL A 192 6.68 -20.74 -16.56
CA VAL A 192 5.22 -20.95 -16.51
C VAL A 192 4.77 -21.27 -15.09
N TRP A 193 5.48 -22.10 -14.36
CA TRP A 193 5.22 -22.38 -12.96
C TRP A 193 5.37 -21.13 -12.09
N PHE A 194 6.42 -20.32 -12.34
CA PHE A 194 6.61 -19.03 -11.64
C PHE A 194 5.40 -18.12 -11.85
N LEU A 195 4.93 -17.98 -13.10
CA LEU A 195 3.81 -17.13 -13.44
C LEU A 195 2.46 -17.63 -12.87
N LYS A 196 2.28 -18.97 -12.77
CA LYS A 196 1.14 -19.54 -12.02
C LYS A 196 1.16 -19.07 -10.55
N GLY A 197 2.32 -19.07 -9.91
CA GLY A 197 2.46 -18.55 -8.55
C GLY A 197 2.15 -17.05 -8.45
N VAL A 198 2.71 -16.24 -9.36
CA VAL A 198 2.46 -14.79 -9.40
C VAL A 198 0.97 -14.46 -9.59
N ALA A 199 0.25 -15.21 -10.43
CA ALA A 199 -1.18 -15.03 -10.65
C ALA A 199 -2.04 -15.27 -9.37
N LEU A 200 -1.51 -16.00 -8.40
CA LEU A 200 -2.20 -16.30 -7.13
C LEU A 200 -1.91 -15.26 -6.02
N ILE A 201 -0.97 -14.33 -6.23
CA ILE A 201 -0.64 -13.29 -5.25
C ILE A 201 -1.90 -12.48 -4.90
N GLY A 202 -2.22 -12.40 -3.60
CA GLY A 202 -3.34 -11.60 -3.10
C GLY A 202 -4.73 -12.18 -3.36
N THR A 203 -4.85 -13.40 -3.86
CA THR A 203 -6.15 -14.06 -4.15
C THR A 203 -6.80 -14.73 -2.93
N GLY A 204 -6.14 -14.69 -1.77
CA GLY A 204 -6.66 -15.20 -0.51
C GLY A 204 -5.84 -16.36 0.07
N ARG A 205 -6.10 -16.66 1.35
CA ARG A 205 -5.35 -17.73 2.07
C ARG A 205 -5.58 -19.11 1.50
N GLU A 206 -6.73 -19.36 0.91
CA GLU A 206 -7.08 -20.64 0.28
C GLU A 206 -6.15 -20.99 -0.90
N ASN A 207 -5.58 -20.01 -1.55
CA ASN A 207 -4.69 -20.20 -2.70
C ASN A 207 -3.20 -20.21 -2.33
N SER A 208 -2.84 -19.88 -1.08
CA SER A 208 -1.44 -19.78 -0.64
C SER A 208 -0.66 -21.09 -0.84
N GLN A 209 -1.31 -22.25 -0.66
CA GLN A 209 -0.67 -23.55 -0.88
C GLN A 209 -0.41 -23.78 -2.39
N GLN A 210 -1.30 -23.35 -3.25
CA GLN A 210 -1.12 -23.47 -4.71
C GLN A 210 -0.04 -22.52 -5.20
N GLU A 211 0.02 -21.31 -4.64
CA GLU A 211 1.07 -20.33 -4.89
C GLU A 211 2.44 -20.89 -4.49
N GLU A 212 2.57 -21.45 -3.29
CA GLU A 212 3.79 -22.10 -2.79
C GLU A 212 4.22 -23.26 -3.69
N ASN A 213 3.29 -24.15 -4.03
CA ASN A 213 3.57 -25.30 -4.91
C ASN A 213 4.07 -24.82 -6.29
N SER A 214 3.50 -23.76 -6.83
CA SER A 214 3.90 -23.21 -8.12
C SER A 214 5.35 -22.68 -8.09
N TYR A 215 5.74 -21.95 -7.05
CA TYR A 215 7.12 -21.52 -6.90
C TYR A 215 8.09 -22.69 -6.65
N ARG A 216 7.67 -23.70 -5.88
CA ARG A 216 8.49 -24.90 -5.66
C ARG A 216 8.72 -25.69 -6.94
N GLU A 217 7.71 -25.84 -7.80
CA GLU A 217 7.85 -26.47 -9.11
C GLU A 217 8.74 -25.67 -10.06
N ALA A 218 8.59 -24.34 -10.07
CA ALA A 218 9.50 -23.46 -10.81
C ALA A 218 10.97 -23.69 -10.38
N LEU A 219 11.21 -23.78 -9.08
CA LEU A 219 12.54 -24.00 -8.51
C LEU A 219 13.05 -25.44 -8.67
N ARG A 220 12.16 -26.43 -8.77
CA ARG A 220 12.55 -27.82 -9.08
C ARG A 220 13.10 -27.89 -10.51
N LEU A 221 12.51 -27.14 -11.44
CA LEU A 221 12.93 -27.09 -12.85
C LEU A 221 14.13 -26.17 -13.06
N ARG A 222 14.20 -25.05 -12.34
CA ARG A 222 15.29 -24.07 -12.39
C ARG A 222 15.67 -23.57 -11.01
N PRO A 223 16.57 -24.26 -10.29
CA PRO A 223 16.96 -23.91 -8.92
C PRO A 223 17.55 -22.51 -8.75
N GLU A 224 18.17 -21.97 -9.79
CA GLU A 224 18.79 -20.63 -9.84
C GLU A 224 17.81 -19.49 -10.17
N TYR A 225 16.49 -19.75 -10.18
CA TYR A 225 15.47 -18.75 -10.50
C TYR A 225 15.30 -17.76 -9.34
N ALA A 226 16.06 -16.67 -9.36
CA ALA A 226 16.15 -15.72 -8.24
C ALA A 226 14.79 -15.11 -7.85
N GLU A 227 13.93 -14.78 -8.83
CA GLU A 227 12.60 -14.23 -8.60
C GLU A 227 11.68 -15.24 -7.90
N ALA A 228 11.72 -16.51 -8.32
CA ALA A 228 10.96 -17.56 -7.67
C ALA A 228 11.46 -17.83 -6.24
N GLN A 229 12.78 -17.77 -6.02
CA GLN A 229 13.38 -17.85 -4.68
C GLN A 229 12.88 -16.72 -3.78
N ASN A 230 12.91 -15.46 -4.28
CA ASN A 230 12.42 -14.29 -3.53
C ASN A 230 10.92 -14.40 -3.19
N ASN A 231 10.08 -14.72 -4.18
CA ASN A 231 8.63 -14.78 -3.98
C ASN A 231 8.22 -15.91 -3.04
N LEU A 232 8.86 -17.08 -3.15
CA LEU A 232 8.67 -18.17 -2.19
C LEU A 232 9.08 -17.73 -0.78
N ALA A 233 10.18 -16.98 -0.64
CA ALA A 233 10.61 -16.48 0.66
C ALA A 233 9.62 -15.48 1.26
N VAL A 234 9.04 -14.59 0.46
CA VAL A 234 7.97 -13.66 0.89
C VAL A 234 6.77 -14.44 1.43
N LEU A 235 6.31 -15.44 0.68
CA LEU A 235 5.17 -16.27 1.06
C LEU A 235 5.44 -17.05 2.35
N LEU A 236 6.61 -17.69 2.47
CA LEU A 236 7.03 -18.43 3.66
C LEU A 236 7.16 -17.54 4.89
N ARG A 237 7.66 -16.30 4.73
CA ARG A 237 7.70 -15.31 5.81
C ARG A 237 6.30 -14.96 6.29
N ALA A 238 5.37 -14.69 5.38
CA ALA A 238 3.98 -14.40 5.71
C ALA A 238 3.30 -15.58 6.42
N GLY A 239 3.69 -16.82 6.11
CA GLY A 239 3.26 -18.04 6.78
C GLY A 239 3.99 -18.35 8.09
N GLY A 240 4.92 -17.49 8.55
CA GLY A 240 5.70 -17.68 9.79
C GLY A 240 6.89 -18.63 9.66
N ASN A 241 7.19 -19.17 8.48
CA ASN A 241 8.35 -20.05 8.26
C ASN A 241 9.62 -19.24 7.95
N GLU A 242 10.05 -18.44 8.93
CA GLU A 242 11.16 -17.49 8.78
C GLU A 242 12.51 -18.17 8.45
N LYS A 243 12.75 -19.38 8.96
CA LYS A 243 14.01 -20.10 8.72
C LYS A 243 14.16 -20.47 7.25
N GLU A 244 13.10 -20.98 6.67
CA GLU A 244 13.08 -21.35 5.27
C GLU A 244 13.08 -20.12 4.37
N ALA A 245 12.30 -19.08 4.72
CA ALA A 245 12.32 -17.78 4.03
C ALA A 245 13.74 -17.20 3.95
N ALA A 246 14.47 -17.19 5.07
CA ALA A 246 15.86 -16.70 5.08
C ALA A 246 16.80 -17.50 4.17
N ARG A 247 16.57 -18.82 4.04
CA ARG A 247 17.34 -19.66 3.10
C ARG A 247 17.05 -19.23 1.66
N HIS A 248 15.80 -19.06 1.31
CA HIS A 248 15.39 -18.70 -0.05
C HIS A 248 15.83 -17.28 -0.43
N TYR A 249 15.77 -16.29 0.47
CA TYR A 249 16.33 -14.96 0.20
C TYR A 249 17.83 -15.01 -0.08
N ARG A 250 18.59 -15.82 0.69
CA ARG A 250 20.03 -15.98 0.46
C ARG A 250 20.32 -16.66 -0.89
N GLU A 251 19.54 -17.65 -1.28
CA GLU A 251 19.68 -18.27 -2.61
C GLU A 251 19.31 -17.27 -3.73
N ALA A 252 18.23 -16.47 -3.55
CA ALA A 252 17.89 -15.41 -4.51
C ALA A 252 19.07 -14.44 -4.72
N LEU A 253 19.65 -13.95 -3.64
CA LEU A 253 20.77 -13.00 -3.67
C LEU A 253 22.10 -13.63 -4.11
N LYS A 254 22.28 -14.92 -3.93
CA LYS A 254 23.43 -15.66 -4.47
C LYS A 254 23.38 -15.77 -5.99
N PHE A 255 22.20 -16.01 -6.57
CA PHE A 255 22.01 -16.12 -8.00
C PHE A 255 21.86 -14.77 -8.70
N ARG A 256 21.30 -13.78 -8.01
CA ARG A 256 21.15 -12.40 -8.47
C ARG A 256 21.52 -11.40 -7.37
N PRO A 257 22.82 -11.08 -7.24
CA PRO A 257 23.30 -10.16 -6.20
C PRO A 257 22.80 -8.72 -6.36
N ASP A 258 22.37 -8.33 -7.54
CA ASP A 258 21.85 -7.00 -7.91
C ASP A 258 20.30 -6.95 -7.89
N TYR A 259 19.67 -7.60 -6.89
CA TYR A 259 18.22 -7.70 -6.78
C TYR A 259 17.71 -6.85 -5.61
N PRO A 260 17.31 -5.56 -5.84
CA PRO A 260 16.95 -4.63 -4.75
C PRO A 260 15.74 -5.11 -3.93
N GLU A 261 14.72 -5.73 -4.55
CA GLU A 261 13.57 -6.26 -3.84
C GLU A 261 13.94 -7.42 -2.91
N ALA A 262 14.84 -8.30 -3.33
CA ALA A 262 15.29 -9.41 -2.48
C ALA A 262 16.13 -8.90 -1.29
N HIS A 263 16.97 -7.89 -1.51
CA HIS A 263 17.68 -7.21 -0.43
C HIS A 263 16.71 -6.57 0.56
N TYR A 264 15.73 -5.80 0.08
CA TYR A 264 14.71 -5.17 0.91
C TYR A 264 13.91 -6.21 1.72
N ASN A 265 13.37 -7.23 1.06
CA ASN A 265 12.57 -8.27 1.71
C ASN A 265 13.37 -9.06 2.76
N TYR A 266 14.65 -9.32 2.47
CA TYR A 266 15.53 -10.01 3.41
C TYR A 266 15.87 -9.11 4.60
N ALA A 267 16.05 -7.80 4.39
CA ALA A 267 16.27 -6.83 5.47
C ALA A 267 15.09 -6.81 6.45
N ILE A 268 13.85 -6.76 5.95
CA ILE A 268 12.63 -6.85 6.78
C ILE A 268 12.61 -8.14 7.62
N LEU A 269 12.97 -9.29 7.05
CA LEU A 269 13.03 -10.54 7.80
C LEU A 269 14.14 -10.50 8.86
N LEU A 270 15.30 -9.94 8.55
CA LEU A 270 16.43 -9.82 9.50
C LEU A 270 16.09 -8.90 10.66
N GLU A 271 15.41 -7.78 10.39
CA GLU A 271 14.91 -6.84 11.39
C GLU A 271 13.94 -7.55 12.35
N ALA A 272 12.92 -8.24 11.83
CA ALA A 272 11.95 -9.00 12.63
C ALA A 272 12.63 -10.06 13.52
N ARG A 273 13.76 -10.61 13.08
CA ARG A 273 14.56 -11.58 13.85
C ARG A 273 15.59 -10.94 14.79
N GLY A 274 15.58 -9.62 14.91
CA GLY A 274 16.53 -8.87 15.75
C GLY A 274 17.95 -8.79 15.19
N SER A 275 18.20 -9.23 13.95
CA SER A 275 19.51 -9.11 13.29
C SER A 275 19.68 -7.72 12.67
N LEU A 276 19.69 -6.69 13.51
CA LEU A 276 19.65 -5.29 13.08
C LEU A 276 20.83 -4.89 12.19
N ALA A 277 22.02 -5.42 12.42
CA ALA A 277 23.20 -5.13 11.59
C ALA A 277 23.01 -5.67 10.17
N GLY A 278 22.52 -6.91 10.02
CA GLY A 278 22.24 -7.48 8.71
C GLY A 278 21.10 -6.76 7.99
N ALA A 279 20.07 -6.34 8.73
CA ALA A 279 18.98 -5.55 8.15
C ALA A 279 19.48 -4.23 7.56
N LEU A 280 20.31 -3.49 8.28
CA LEU A 280 20.93 -2.24 7.80
C LEU A 280 21.78 -2.45 6.54
N GLU A 281 22.60 -3.51 6.51
CA GLU A 281 23.42 -3.85 5.35
C GLU A 281 22.54 -4.06 4.11
N HIS A 282 21.48 -4.86 4.24
CA HIS A 282 20.62 -5.20 3.13
C HIS A 282 19.68 -4.05 2.71
N PHE A 283 19.20 -3.20 3.62
CA PHE A 283 18.52 -1.95 3.24
C PHE A 283 19.45 -1.02 2.48
N GLY A 284 20.69 -0.84 2.96
CA GLY A 284 21.69 -0.02 2.28
C GLY A 284 22.00 -0.54 0.87
N GLU A 285 22.10 -1.86 0.71
CA GLU A 285 22.36 -2.46 -0.60
C GLU A 285 21.13 -2.32 -1.55
N ALA A 286 19.90 -2.48 -1.05
CA ALA A 286 18.68 -2.21 -1.81
C ALA A 286 18.66 -0.77 -2.35
N LEU A 287 19.02 0.20 -1.51
CA LEU A 287 19.09 1.62 -1.89
C LEU A 287 20.27 1.96 -2.79
N ARG A 288 21.40 1.27 -2.64
CA ARG A 288 22.54 1.41 -3.57
C ARG A 288 22.16 0.95 -4.98
N LEU A 289 21.39 -0.13 -5.09
CA LEU A 289 20.95 -0.71 -6.35
C LEU A 289 19.78 0.07 -6.96
N ARG A 290 18.85 0.56 -6.12
CA ARG A 290 17.71 1.36 -6.55
C ARG A 290 17.51 2.52 -5.59
N SER A 291 18.06 3.67 -5.95
CA SER A 291 18.08 4.89 -5.12
C SER A 291 16.72 5.58 -4.96
N ASP A 292 15.72 5.22 -5.77
CA ASP A 292 14.34 5.72 -5.70
C ASP A 292 13.36 4.73 -5.02
N TYR A 293 13.89 3.77 -4.25
CA TYR A 293 13.07 2.76 -3.57
C TYR A 293 12.47 3.33 -2.26
N VAL A 294 11.28 3.92 -2.37
CA VAL A 294 10.60 4.63 -1.28
C VAL A 294 10.45 3.77 -0.03
N ASP A 295 9.94 2.53 -0.18
CA ASP A 295 9.69 1.65 0.95
C ASP A 295 10.99 1.23 1.67
N ALA A 296 12.10 1.12 0.91
CA ALA A 296 13.41 0.87 1.49
C ALA A 296 13.96 2.09 2.25
N HIS A 297 13.77 3.31 1.72
CA HIS A 297 14.12 4.53 2.46
C HIS A 297 13.34 4.64 3.76
N HIS A 298 12.02 4.41 3.72
CA HIS A 298 11.15 4.48 4.89
C HIS A 298 11.55 3.45 5.96
N SER A 299 11.65 2.17 5.59
CA SER A 299 12.01 1.10 6.53
C SER A 299 13.43 1.28 7.09
N TYR A 300 14.37 1.71 6.26
CA TYR A 300 15.74 1.99 6.70
C TYR A 300 15.77 3.15 7.70
N ALA A 301 15.00 4.22 7.45
CA ALA A 301 14.87 5.35 8.36
C ALA A 301 14.29 4.92 9.72
N ASN A 302 13.23 4.08 9.72
CA ASN A 302 12.64 3.54 10.94
C ASN A 302 13.67 2.75 11.76
N LEU A 303 14.44 1.89 11.10
CA LEU A 303 15.47 1.09 11.76
C LEU A 303 16.64 1.95 12.32
N LEU A 304 17.07 2.95 11.55
CA LEU A 304 18.11 3.90 11.99
C LEU A 304 17.64 4.73 13.19
N LYS A 305 16.39 5.20 13.17
CA LYS A 305 15.75 5.90 14.30
C LYS A 305 15.76 5.03 15.55
N ALA A 306 15.32 3.77 15.45
CA ALA A 306 15.29 2.84 16.57
C ALA A 306 16.68 2.56 17.16
N ARG A 307 17.75 2.73 16.36
CA ARG A 307 19.16 2.63 16.81
C ARG A 307 19.73 3.94 17.32
N GLY A 308 18.98 5.03 17.27
CA GLY A 308 19.45 6.37 17.71
C GLY A 308 20.28 7.12 16.66
N ASP A 309 20.44 6.62 15.43
CA ASP A 309 21.06 7.38 14.34
C ASP A 309 20.04 8.31 13.68
N LEU A 310 19.60 9.30 14.45
CA LEU A 310 18.57 10.24 14.04
C LEU A 310 18.99 11.08 12.83
N ALA A 311 20.28 11.37 12.69
CA ALA A 311 20.78 12.20 11.60
C ALA A 311 20.70 11.49 10.24
N THR A 312 21.03 10.21 10.19
CA THR A 312 20.91 9.39 8.96
C THR A 312 19.46 9.06 8.69
N ALA A 313 18.65 8.73 9.72
CA ALA A 313 17.22 8.50 9.60
C ALA A 313 16.51 9.69 8.95
N ASN A 314 16.83 10.91 9.40
CA ASN A 314 16.27 12.15 8.85
C ASN A 314 16.48 12.26 7.32
N LYS A 315 17.68 11.97 6.82
CA LYS A 315 17.98 12.01 5.38
C LYS A 315 17.08 11.06 4.59
N HIS A 316 16.89 9.85 5.12
CA HIS A 316 16.09 8.83 4.43
C HIS A 316 14.59 9.12 4.48
N TYR A 317 14.06 9.71 5.57
CA TYR A 317 12.67 10.19 5.58
C TYR A 317 12.45 11.33 4.59
N VAL A 318 13.37 12.28 4.51
CA VAL A 318 13.29 13.39 3.54
C VAL A 318 13.31 12.85 2.11
N GLU A 319 14.18 11.88 1.82
CA GLU A 319 14.22 11.24 0.50
C GLU A 319 12.92 10.49 0.20
N ALA A 320 12.41 9.70 1.16
CA ALA A 320 11.14 8.99 1.01
C ALA A 320 9.97 9.95 0.72
N LEU A 321 9.90 11.09 1.44
CA LEU A 321 8.89 12.13 1.21
C LEU A 321 9.12 12.92 -0.08
N THR A 322 10.35 13.06 -0.54
CA THR A 322 10.65 13.66 -1.84
C THR A 322 10.10 12.78 -2.97
N LEU A 323 10.26 11.47 -2.84
CA LEU A 323 9.78 10.49 -3.81
C LEU A 323 8.27 10.25 -3.72
N ARG A 324 7.71 10.24 -2.51
CA ARG A 324 6.27 10.00 -2.25
C ARG A 324 5.73 11.02 -1.24
N PRO A 325 5.44 12.27 -1.68
CA PRO A 325 5.06 13.37 -0.78
C PRO A 325 3.64 13.26 -0.20
N THR A 326 2.85 12.29 -0.64
CA THR A 326 1.46 12.09 -0.19
C THR A 326 1.27 10.81 0.62
N ASP A 327 2.32 10.31 1.24
CA ASP A 327 2.24 9.11 2.08
C ASP A 327 2.04 9.49 3.56
N PRO A 328 0.85 9.24 4.14
CA PRO A 328 0.54 9.64 5.51
C PRO A 328 1.37 8.88 6.55
N GLU A 329 1.81 7.65 6.25
CA GLU A 329 2.59 6.84 7.17
C GLU A 329 4.03 7.38 7.30
N ILE A 330 4.63 7.78 6.17
CA ILE A 330 5.96 8.39 6.18
C ILE A 330 5.91 9.72 6.93
N HIS A 331 4.87 10.54 6.71
CA HIS A 331 4.68 11.80 7.45
C HIS A 331 4.56 11.57 8.95
N ASN A 332 3.72 10.62 9.40
CA ASN A 332 3.60 10.28 10.82
C ASN A 332 4.93 9.82 11.43
N ASN A 333 5.64 8.91 10.76
CA ASN A 333 6.89 8.36 11.30
C ASN A 333 8.04 9.39 11.30
N TYR A 334 8.04 10.29 10.32
CA TYR A 334 8.97 11.41 10.29
C TYR A 334 8.67 12.43 11.40
N ALA A 335 7.39 12.69 11.69
CA ALA A 335 7.00 13.54 12.82
C ALA A 335 7.55 13.00 14.15
N ILE A 336 7.44 11.69 14.40
CA ILE A 336 8.03 11.05 15.59
C ILE A 336 9.54 11.26 15.65
N LEU A 337 10.26 11.13 14.52
CA LEU A 337 11.71 11.41 14.49
C LEU A 337 12.01 12.87 14.86
N LEU A 338 11.23 13.81 14.35
CA LEU A 338 11.42 15.24 14.61
C LEU A 338 11.14 15.57 16.08
N GLU A 339 10.17 14.89 16.72
CA GLU A 339 9.99 14.97 18.19
C GLU A 339 11.23 14.49 18.94
N ASP A 340 11.79 13.33 18.57
CA ASP A 340 13.02 12.80 19.18
C ASP A 340 14.20 13.76 19.04
N GLN A 341 14.19 14.60 17.99
CA GLN A 341 15.19 15.66 17.75
C GLN A 341 14.84 16.99 18.47
N GLY A 342 13.65 17.11 19.04
CA GLY A 342 13.15 18.32 19.69
C GLY A 342 12.58 19.38 18.74
N ASP A 343 12.44 19.09 17.43
CA ASP A 343 11.80 20.00 16.47
C ASP A 343 10.29 19.83 16.46
N LEU A 344 9.65 20.25 17.56
CA LEU A 344 8.20 20.10 17.75
C LEU A 344 7.38 20.87 16.72
N GLN A 345 7.93 21.93 16.11
CA GLN A 345 7.21 22.70 15.10
C GLN A 345 7.10 21.94 13.78
N GLN A 346 8.19 21.35 13.30
CA GLN A 346 8.15 20.53 12.11
C GLN A 346 7.38 19.22 12.34
N ALA A 347 7.51 18.60 13.52
CA ALA A 347 6.73 17.42 13.90
C ALA A 347 5.23 17.70 13.77
N GLU A 348 4.75 18.82 14.32
CA GLU A 348 3.34 19.23 14.20
C GLU A 348 2.90 19.41 12.74
N ALA A 349 3.72 20.02 11.91
CA ALA A 349 3.42 20.20 10.50
C ALA A 349 3.23 18.85 9.78
N HIS A 350 4.08 17.86 10.10
CA HIS A 350 3.99 16.53 9.51
C HIS A 350 2.81 15.70 10.03
N TYR A 351 2.44 15.79 11.31
CA TYR A 351 1.21 15.17 11.80
C TYR A 351 -0.04 15.77 11.13
N ASN A 352 -0.09 17.10 10.99
CA ASN A 352 -1.18 17.76 10.29
C ASN A 352 -1.29 17.28 8.84
N GLU A 353 -0.16 17.11 8.15
CA GLU A 353 -0.15 16.59 6.77
C GLU A 353 -0.59 15.12 6.72
N ALA A 354 -0.13 14.27 7.64
CA ALA A 354 -0.57 12.89 7.74
C ALA A 354 -2.10 12.80 7.90
N LEU A 355 -2.67 13.62 8.79
CA LEU A 355 -4.11 13.66 9.04
C LEU A 355 -4.91 14.34 7.92
N ARG A 356 -4.32 15.30 7.20
CA ARG A 356 -4.92 15.86 5.99
C ARG A 356 -5.04 14.80 4.89
N LEU A 357 -4.03 13.94 4.74
CA LEU A 357 -3.98 12.86 3.75
C LEU A 357 -4.88 11.67 4.14
N ARG A 358 -4.91 11.34 5.43
CA ARG A 358 -5.74 10.27 6.00
C ARG A 358 -6.41 10.74 7.29
N PRO A 359 -7.62 11.34 7.20
CA PRO A 359 -8.32 11.88 8.37
C PRO A 359 -8.67 10.86 9.46
N GLU A 360 -8.76 9.58 9.13
CA GLU A 360 -9.01 8.48 10.07
C GLU A 360 -7.73 7.68 10.37
N TYR A 361 -6.59 8.37 10.51
CA TYR A 361 -5.33 7.72 10.83
C TYR A 361 -5.13 7.67 12.34
N LEU A 362 -5.51 6.55 12.94
CA LEU A 362 -5.50 6.31 14.39
C LEU A 362 -4.18 6.70 15.06
N GLU A 363 -3.07 6.14 14.54
CA GLU A 363 -1.74 6.33 15.12
C GLU A 363 -1.29 7.79 15.03
N ALA A 364 -1.65 8.50 13.96
CA ALA A 364 -1.30 9.91 13.82
C ALA A 364 -2.09 10.79 14.82
N HIS A 365 -3.37 10.51 15.03
CA HIS A 365 -4.15 11.20 16.07
C HIS A 365 -3.54 10.97 17.46
N TYR A 366 -3.24 9.72 17.80
CA TYR A 366 -2.67 9.37 19.10
C TYR A 366 -1.30 10.02 19.33
N ASN A 367 -0.39 9.91 18.35
CA ASN A 367 0.94 10.49 18.45
C ASN A 367 0.90 12.02 18.48
N TYR A 368 0.02 12.64 17.68
CA TYR A 368 -0.14 14.08 17.69
C TYR A 368 -0.69 14.59 19.02
N ALA A 369 -1.60 13.86 19.68
CA ALA A 369 -2.05 14.19 21.01
C ALA A 369 -0.90 14.23 22.03
N ILE A 370 0.02 13.25 21.98
CA ILE A 370 1.22 13.22 22.82
C ILE A 370 2.12 14.45 22.56
N LEU A 371 2.35 14.79 21.28
CA LEU A 371 3.09 16.00 20.93
C LEU A 371 2.46 17.25 21.52
N LEU A 372 1.13 17.39 21.46
CA LEU A 372 0.40 18.54 21.97
C LEU A 372 0.44 18.63 23.50
N GLU A 373 0.44 17.50 24.21
CA GLU A 373 0.73 17.49 25.65
C GLU A 373 2.13 18.03 25.96
N ASN A 374 3.15 17.59 25.22
CA ASN A 374 4.52 18.07 25.35
C ASN A 374 4.63 19.57 25.09
N LYS A 375 3.80 20.10 24.19
CA LYS A 375 3.68 21.53 23.89
C LYS A 375 2.84 22.30 24.89
N ARG A 376 2.20 21.63 25.87
CA ARG A 376 1.26 22.20 26.84
C ARG A 376 0.00 22.80 26.21
N GLU A 377 -0.54 22.10 25.22
CA GLU A 377 -1.78 22.43 24.52
C GLU A 377 -2.85 21.35 24.81
N PRO A 378 -3.32 21.22 26.09
CA PRO A 378 -4.11 20.09 26.54
C PRO A 378 -5.49 19.99 25.86
N GLU A 379 -6.10 21.09 25.49
CA GLU A 379 -7.42 21.09 24.85
C GLU A 379 -7.34 20.45 23.45
N ARG A 380 -6.29 20.77 22.70
CA ARG A 380 -6.05 20.15 21.39
C ARG A 380 -5.64 18.68 21.51
N ALA A 381 -4.87 18.34 22.54
CA ALA A 381 -4.49 16.94 22.80
C ALA A 381 -5.75 16.10 23.07
N GLU A 382 -6.69 16.62 23.88
CA GLU A 382 -7.97 15.96 24.15
C GLU A 382 -8.78 15.71 22.88
N ASP A 383 -8.87 16.71 21.98
CA ASP A 383 -9.57 16.55 20.70
C ASP A 383 -9.00 15.37 19.91
N HIS A 384 -7.67 15.24 19.84
CA HIS A 384 -7.02 14.18 19.10
C HIS A 384 -7.11 12.81 19.80
N TYR A 385 -7.05 12.72 21.13
CA TYR A 385 -7.35 11.46 21.84
C TYR A 385 -8.79 11.02 21.60
N ASN A 386 -9.73 11.94 21.63
CA ASN A 386 -11.13 11.65 21.34
C ASN A 386 -11.34 11.15 19.90
N GLU A 387 -10.65 11.73 18.92
CA GLU A 387 -10.68 11.22 17.55
C GLU A 387 -10.05 9.82 17.45
N ALA A 388 -8.94 9.55 18.12
CA ALA A 388 -8.35 8.22 18.18
C ALA A 388 -9.34 7.20 18.76
N LEU A 389 -10.02 7.55 19.86
CA LEU A 389 -11.03 6.70 20.49
C LEU A 389 -12.34 6.59 19.66
N ARG A 390 -12.69 7.60 18.86
CA ARG A 390 -13.78 7.50 17.90
C ARG A 390 -13.48 6.45 16.82
N ILE A 391 -12.22 6.42 16.34
CA ILE A 391 -11.77 5.46 15.32
C ILE A 391 -11.65 4.05 15.91
N TRP A 392 -11.05 3.94 17.07
CA TRP A 392 -10.90 2.67 17.77
C TRP A 392 -11.24 2.81 19.27
N PRO A 393 -12.49 2.53 19.66
CA PRO A 393 -12.96 2.67 21.05
C PRO A 393 -12.23 1.76 22.04
N ASP A 394 -11.68 0.64 21.61
CA ASP A 394 -10.95 -0.31 22.46
C ASP A 394 -9.44 -0.05 22.47
N TYR A 395 -9.01 1.23 22.61
CA TYR A 395 -7.59 1.64 22.64
C TYR A 395 -7.16 2.01 24.07
N PRO A 396 -6.58 1.07 24.86
CA PRO A 396 -6.31 1.29 26.28
C PRO A 396 -5.31 2.41 26.56
N GLU A 397 -4.29 2.58 25.70
CA GLU A 397 -3.30 3.65 25.85
C GLU A 397 -3.92 5.03 25.67
N ALA A 398 -4.81 5.20 24.70
CA ALA A 398 -5.51 6.47 24.49
C ALA A 398 -6.46 6.79 25.66
N HIS A 399 -7.17 5.79 26.19
CA HIS A 399 -7.98 5.96 27.40
C HIS A 399 -7.14 6.36 28.59
N ASN A 400 -5.99 5.71 28.86
CA ASN A 400 -5.11 6.07 29.96
C ASN A 400 -4.59 7.51 29.83
N ASN A 401 -4.09 7.89 28.66
CA ASN A 401 -3.51 9.22 28.45
C ASN A 401 -4.57 10.33 28.52
N LEU A 402 -5.74 10.09 27.94
CA LEU A 402 -6.87 11.01 28.09
C LEU A 402 -7.30 11.15 29.56
N ALA A 403 -7.31 10.05 30.32
CA ALA A 403 -7.61 10.07 31.73
C ALA A 403 -6.58 10.88 32.55
N ILE A 404 -5.30 10.79 32.23
CA ILE A 404 -4.23 11.60 32.85
C ILE A 404 -4.51 13.09 32.58
N LEU A 405 -4.77 13.44 31.34
CA LEU A 405 -5.05 14.82 30.92
C LEU A 405 -6.27 15.41 31.64
N LEU A 406 -7.38 14.67 31.67
CA LEU A 406 -8.59 15.03 32.38
C LEU A 406 -8.37 15.16 33.91
N HIS A 407 -7.59 14.24 34.49
CA HIS A 407 -7.23 14.30 35.91
C HIS A 407 -6.43 15.57 36.23
N MET A 408 -5.44 15.92 35.40
CA MET A 408 -4.63 17.13 35.58
C MET A 408 -5.49 18.42 35.47
N ARG A 409 -6.50 18.42 34.61
CA ARG A 409 -7.44 19.52 34.44
C ARG A 409 -8.45 19.61 35.60
N GLY A 410 -8.66 18.52 36.35
CA GLY A 410 -9.61 18.43 37.45
C GLY A 410 -10.96 17.82 37.07
N ASP A 411 -11.11 17.29 35.88
CA ASP A 411 -12.32 16.59 35.40
C ASP A 411 -12.35 15.16 35.91
N ILE A 412 -12.37 15.03 37.22
CA ILE A 412 -12.15 13.78 37.95
C ILE A 412 -13.15 12.67 37.58
N ALA A 413 -14.41 13.04 37.29
CA ALA A 413 -15.46 12.05 36.98
C ALA A 413 -15.20 11.38 35.61
N GLU A 414 -14.82 12.16 34.61
CA GLU A 414 -14.50 11.66 33.27
C GLU A 414 -13.18 10.87 33.27
N ALA A 415 -12.16 11.37 33.98
CA ALA A 415 -10.89 10.65 34.16
C ALA A 415 -11.12 9.26 34.77
N GLU A 416 -11.98 9.12 35.78
CA GLU A 416 -12.31 7.84 36.41
C GLU A 416 -12.93 6.84 35.40
N VAL A 417 -13.82 7.33 34.52
CA VAL A 417 -14.41 6.50 33.45
C VAL A 417 -13.33 5.97 32.51
N HIS A 418 -12.44 6.85 32.05
CA HIS A 418 -11.40 6.48 31.11
C HIS A 418 -10.33 5.56 31.72
N TYR A 419 -9.89 5.75 32.97
CA TYR A 419 -9.05 4.80 33.67
C TYR A 419 -9.73 3.43 33.83
N GLY A 420 -11.03 3.44 34.18
CA GLY A 420 -11.80 2.20 34.26
C GLY A 420 -11.86 1.45 32.95
N GLU A 421 -12.03 2.15 31.84
CA GLU A 421 -12.06 1.57 30.50
C GLU A 421 -10.69 1.06 30.07
N ALA A 422 -9.62 1.81 30.33
CA ALA A 422 -8.24 1.36 30.08
C ALA A 422 -7.95 0.03 30.81
N LEU A 423 -8.30 -0.07 32.10
CA LEU A 423 -8.12 -1.29 32.89
C LEU A 423 -9.08 -2.42 32.51
N ARG A 424 -10.27 -2.13 32.01
CA ARG A 424 -11.17 -3.13 31.44
C ARG A 424 -10.55 -3.80 30.22
N LEU A 425 -9.91 -3.00 29.36
CA LEU A 425 -9.26 -3.44 28.13
C LEU A 425 -7.92 -4.12 28.38
N ARG A 426 -7.12 -3.58 29.33
CA ARG A 426 -5.81 -4.10 29.73
C ARG A 426 -5.71 -4.16 31.27
N PRO A 427 -6.19 -5.25 31.90
CA PRO A 427 -6.21 -5.38 33.36
C PRO A 427 -4.81 -5.53 34.00
N ASP A 428 -3.79 -5.77 33.22
CA ASP A 428 -2.41 -6.01 33.64
C ASP A 428 -1.47 -4.85 33.28
N ASP A 429 -2.01 -3.63 33.10
CA ASP A 429 -1.19 -2.43 32.83
C ASP A 429 -0.81 -1.73 34.14
N PRO A 430 0.47 -1.82 34.58
CA PRO A 430 0.91 -1.28 35.86
C PRO A 430 0.85 0.26 35.91
N GLU A 431 1.08 0.94 34.77
CA GLU A 431 1.03 2.41 34.71
C GLU A 431 -0.40 2.94 34.89
N THR A 432 -1.35 2.32 34.23
CA THR A 432 -2.77 2.68 34.40
C THR A 432 -3.24 2.43 35.81
N HIS A 433 -2.86 1.30 36.46
CA HIS A 433 -3.15 1.04 37.86
C HIS A 433 -2.58 2.13 38.76
N TYR A 434 -1.33 2.54 38.54
CA TYR A 434 -0.68 3.57 39.33
C TYR A 434 -1.38 4.94 39.17
N ASN A 435 -1.66 5.36 37.94
CA ASN A 435 -2.30 6.63 37.62
C ASN A 435 -3.74 6.69 38.20
N TYR A 436 -4.49 5.60 38.07
CA TYR A 436 -5.83 5.50 38.65
C TYR A 436 -5.78 5.54 40.17
N ALA A 437 -4.79 4.90 40.80
CA ALA A 437 -4.60 4.98 42.25
C ALA A 437 -4.35 6.42 42.72
N LEU A 438 -3.58 7.23 41.98
CA LEU A 438 -3.37 8.66 42.28
C LEU A 438 -4.71 9.44 42.27
N LEU A 439 -5.54 9.20 41.26
CA LEU A 439 -6.86 9.82 41.16
C LEU A 439 -7.77 9.39 42.33
N LEU A 440 -7.83 8.09 42.64
CA LEU A 440 -8.64 7.58 43.76
C LEU A 440 -8.18 8.15 45.13
N LYS A 441 -6.87 8.29 45.33
CA LYS A 441 -6.27 8.91 46.49
C LYS A 441 -6.70 10.37 46.60
N ALA A 442 -6.68 11.13 45.50
CA ALA A 442 -7.15 12.52 45.47
C ALA A 442 -8.64 12.64 45.79
N LYS A 443 -9.44 11.62 45.45
CA LYS A 443 -10.86 11.52 45.79
C LYS A 443 -11.11 11.09 47.25
N GLY A 444 -10.07 10.75 48.02
CA GLY A 444 -10.22 10.23 49.39
C GLY A 444 -10.61 8.75 49.46
N LYS A 445 -10.63 8.02 48.33
CA LYS A 445 -10.90 6.58 48.26
C LYS A 445 -9.62 5.77 48.55
N VAL A 446 -9.06 5.95 49.76
CA VAL A 446 -7.74 5.47 50.12
C VAL A 446 -7.60 3.94 49.98
N ALA A 447 -8.60 3.17 50.42
CA ALA A 447 -8.54 1.71 50.35
C ALA A 447 -8.55 1.17 48.89
N GLU A 448 -9.33 1.82 48.01
CA GLU A 448 -9.33 1.50 46.58
C GLU A 448 -7.98 1.84 45.93
N ALA A 449 -7.42 3.03 46.26
CA ALA A 449 -6.13 3.47 45.82
C ALA A 449 -4.98 2.49 46.20
N GLU A 450 -4.98 2.03 47.47
CA GLU A 450 -4.00 1.07 47.97
C GLU A 450 -4.04 -0.26 47.18
N ASN A 451 -5.21 -0.75 46.79
CA ASN A 451 -5.36 -1.95 45.98
C ASN A 451 -4.72 -1.74 44.59
N HIS A 452 -4.97 -0.60 43.97
CA HIS A 452 -4.39 -0.29 42.65
C HIS A 452 -2.86 -0.05 42.70
N PHE A 453 -2.36 0.65 43.76
CA PHE A 453 -0.92 0.76 43.97
C PHE A 453 -0.23 -0.60 44.14
N ARG A 454 -0.88 -1.49 44.90
CA ARG A 454 -0.37 -2.86 45.08
C ARG A 454 -0.36 -3.63 43.76
N ALA A 455 -1.43 -3.54 42.97
CA ALA A 455 -1.49 -4.15 41.65
C ALA A 455 -0.36 -3.63 40.73
N ALA A 456 -0.14 -2.31 40.69
CA ALA A 456 0.96 -1.72 39.92
C ALA A 456 2.33 -2.30 40.34
N TYR A 457 2.58 -2.41 41.66
CA TYR A 457 3.82 -2.97 42.18
C TYR A 457 3.96 -4.47 41.90
N GLU A 458 2.90 -5.24 42.03
CA GLU A 458 2.92 -6.68 41.74
C GLU A 458 3.21 -6.96 40.25
N LEU A 459 2.70 -6.13 39.34
CA LEU A 459 2.92 -6.21 37.91
C LEU A 459 4.33 -5.76 37.47
N ALA A 460 4.90 -4.76 38.15
CA ALA A 460 6.22 -4.20 37.81
C ALA A 460 7.03 -3.82 39.07
N PRO A 461 7.52 -4.80 39.83
CA PRO A 461 8.19 -4.56 41.12
C PRO A 461 9.55 -3.86 41.01
N GLU A 462 10.14 -3.82 39.83
CA GLU A 462 11.39 -3.11 39.51
C GLU A 462 11.21 -1.59 39.40
N VAL A 463 9.98 -1.10 39.28
CA VAL A 463 9.72 0.35 39.13
C VAL A 463 9.74 1.04 40.51
N PRO A 464 10.71 1.93 40.78
CA PRO A 464 10.89 2.51 42.12
C PRO A 464 9.70 3.31 42.63
N THR A 465 8.98 3.99 41.72
CA THR A 465 7.79 4.80 42.04
C THR A 465 6.63 3.93 42.53
N PHE A 466 6.42 2.75 41.99
CA PHE A 466 5.38 1.82 42.43
C PHE A 466 5.70 1.24 43.81
N LYS A 467 6.97 0.91 44.04
CA LYS A 467 7.44 0.46 45.35
C LYS A 467 7.22 1.51 46.44
N SER A 468 7.60 2.76 46.16
CA SER A 468 7.45 3.85 47.15
C SER A 468 6.00 4.21 47.44
N ALA A 469 5.08 3.88 46.54
CA ALA A 469 3.65 4.15 46.73
C ALA A 469 2.98 3.23 47.76
N ILE A 470 3.53 2.02 47.99
CA ILE A 470 3.02 1.02 48.92
C ILE A 470 3.78 0.97 50.25
N GLU A 471 4.99 1.53 50.31
CA GLU A 471 5.78 1.59 51.54
C GLU A 471 5.24 2.74 52.44
N PRO A 472 5.09 2.53 53.76
CA PRO A 472 4.69 3.60 54.64
C PRO A 472 5.75 4.73 54.62
N PRO A 473 5.35 6.01 54.74
CA PRO A 473 6.30 7.10 54.83
C PRO A 473 7.22 6.88 56.04
N THR A 474 8.53 6.82 55.77
CA THR A 474 9.58 6.68 56.79
C THR A 474 9.68 7.90 57.69
#